data_636420a99d70ac9486e6c5215856c360
#
_entry.id   636420a99d70ac9486e6c5215856c360
#
_cell.length_a   1.000
_cell.length_b   1.000
_cell.length_c   1.000
_cell.angle_alpha   90.00
_cell.angle_beta   90.00
_cell.angle_gamma   90.00
#
_symmetry.space_group_name_H-M   'P 1'
#
loop_
_entity.id
_entity.type
_entity.pdbx_description
1 polymer ?
#
loop_
_entity_poly.entity_id
_entity_poly.type
_entity_poly.pdbx_seq_one_letter_code
_entity_poly.pdbx_strand_id
1 'polypeptide(L)'
;ETDRLVPAAWGTVVAALTLACGPTGLAAVGVFLISLPWVLGTIGRREATLANVAPFMGAGMAVMAPVFKDQTLATVLEATAVRSEVGPAMSWFEEWSRYSVLFEQTVDGSLARRFPMFVLLMCIGLTLWWFARGGERTKTAQRMMLIIGFSTFFLMFTPTKWTHHFGIYAGLGAAIAAYGSVVLSRIALQSKRNRSFATAAVLFLLALTLAGWNGWWYVSSYAVPWWDRTPQLKAVEFNTIVLAIALVVFVVGVVQSMRPPKPVDASRWAGVMSAPIAVAAALIVALSCLTFVKSFISQAPDYSVGMGNVRTFAGERCAQGADVLLEEDTNDAFLSPIDGVPLGRSLDSGDNYGFHPDGVPAFIASENADTSDSSNQQVQSDDTADVDPGSDEAQSTSRVNTQGNRPRSMRGVNGSTVRLPFGLDYTRVPVLGTFEDEPTQSAKLETSWFDLPSASEERPLLVTSVAGRIEHHDINGIEQEGSELELQYGRKTEGGVQKLGAVEMLDQGPTPQWRNLRYPIADLPEDADVVRLVAKDSSLAEKDWVAVTPLRNPK
;
A
#
# COMPACT_ATOMS: atom_id res chain seq x y z
N GLU A 1 6.77 -25.98 -31.22
CA GLU A 1 6.42 -27.42 -31.05
C GLU A 1 5.32 -27.89 -32.00
N THR A 2 4.45 -26.99 -32.43
CA THR A 2 3.31 -27.32 -33.30
C THR A 2 3.56 -26.98 -34.76
N ASP A 3 4.71 -26.44 -35.15
CA ASP A 3 5.04 -25.87 -36.47
C ASP A 3 3.96 -24.88 -37.02
N ARG A 4 3.16 -24.31 -36.14
CA ARG A 4 2.13 -23.32 -36.45
C ARG A 4 2.60 -21.92 -36.16
N LEU A 5 2.42 -20.97 -37.09
CA LEU A 5 2.82 -19.57 -36.91
C LEU A 5 1.80 -18.74 -36.12
N VAL A 6 0.54 -19.14 -36.08
CA VAL A 6 -0.53 -18.41 -35.37
C VAL A 6 -0.24 -18.24 -33.87
N PRO A 7 0.13 -19.30 -33.11
CA PRO A 7 0.51 -19.10 -31.70
C PRO A 7 1.71 -18.17 -31.51
N ALA A 8 2.67 -18.15 -32.43
CA ALA A 8 3.81 -17.25 -32.37
C ALA A 8 3.40 -15.79 -32.65
N ALA A 9 2.48 -15.55 -33.59
CA ALA A 9 1.92 -14.22 -33.85
C ALA A 9 1.18 -13.68 -32.62
N TRP A 10 0.32 -14.48 -31.98
CA TRP A 10 -0.30 -14.11 -30.70
C TRP A 10 0.74 -13.85 -29.60
N GLY A 11 1.79 -14.67 -29.54
CA GLY A 11 2.91 -14.45 -28.62
C GLY A 11 3.57 -13.09 -28.83
N THR A 12 3.71 -12.65 -30.10
CA THR A 12 4.25 -11.32 -30.43
C THR A 12 3.33 -10.19 -29.98
N VAL A 13 2.02 -10.32 -30.17
CA VAL A 13 1.03 -9.34 -29.67
C VAL A 13 1.10 -9.23 -28.15
N VAL A 14 1.06 -10.38 -27.46
CA VAL A 14 1.13 -10.39 -25.99
C VAL A 14 2.44 -9.82 -25.48
N ALA A 15 3.57 -10.14 -26.12
CA ALA A 15 4.89 -9.59 -25.75
C ALA A 15 4.93 -8.06 -25.94
N ALA A 16 4.38 -7.56 -27.06
CA ALA A 16 4.31 -6.12 -27.32
C ALA A 16 3.39 -5.39 -26.31
N LEU A 17 2.23 -5.97 -25.99
CA LEU A 17 1.34 -5.45 -24.94
C LEU A 17 2.02 -5.46 -23.57
N THR A 18 2.72 -6.54 -23.22
CA THR A 18 3.45 -6.64 -21.95
C THR A 18 4.53 -5.56 -21.84
N LEU A 19 5.26 -5.31 -22.93
CA LEU A 19 6.27 -4.26 -22.99
C LEU A 19 5.65 -2.86 -22.87
N ALA A 20 4.47 -2.66 -23.46
CA ALA A 20 3.74 -1.39 -23.40
C ALA A 20 3.17 -1.09 -21.99
N CYS A 21 2.95 -2.11 -21.16
CA CYS A 21 2.42 -1.94 -19.79
C CYS A 21 3.42 -1.33 -18.79
N GLY A 22 4.71 -1.30 -19.11
CA GLY A 22 5.72 -0.67 -18.24
C GLY A 22 7.08 -1.37 -18.24
N PRO A 23 8.03 -0.87 -17.43
CA PRO A 23 9.43 -1.35 -17.42
C PRO A 23 9.59 -2.86 -17.11
N THR A 24 8.71 -3.45 -16.29
CA THR A 24 8.69 -4.90 -16.03
C THR A 24 8.41 -5.72 -17.28
N GLY A 25 7.80 -5.11 -18.29
CA GLY A 25 7.54 -5.71 -19.60
C GLY A 25 8.82 -6.10 -20.37
N LEU A 26 9.99 -5.57 -19.98
CA LEU A 26 11.29 -6.01 -20.52
C LEU A 26 11.50 -7.53 -20.37
N ALA A 27 10.87 -8.18 -19.39
CA ALA A 27 10.88 -9.64 -19.27
C ALA A 27 10.36 -10.35 -20.53
N ALA A 28 9.42 -9.75 -21.27
CA ALA A 28 8.92 -10.28 -22.53
C ALA A 28 10.00 -10.35 -23.62
N VAL A 29 11.00 -9.47 -23.60
CA VAL A 29 12.15 -9.51 -24.51
C VAL A 29 12.95 -10.79 -24.29
N GLY A 30 13.15 -11.19 -23.04
CA GLY A 30 13.83 -12.46 -22.70
C GLY A 30 13.09 -13.67 -23.26
N VAL A 31 11.76 -13.73 -23.10
CA VAL A 31 10.92 -14.79 -23.66
C VAL A 31 11.00 -14.83 -25.19
N PHE A 32 10.94 -13.65 -25.81
CA PHE A 32 11.03 -13.52 -27.26
C PHE A 32 12.38 -14.03 -27.80
N LEU A 33 13.51 -13.58 -27.21
CA LEU A 33 14.85 -13.98 -27.62
C LEU A 33 15.05 -15.50 -27.54
N ILE A 34 14.59 -16.13 -26.47
CA ILE A 34 14.67 -17.60 -26.31
C ILE A 34 13.79 -18.33 -27.32
N SER A 35 12.66 -17.76 -27.68
CA SER A 35 11.72 -18.39 -28.63
C SER A 35 12.12 -18.18 -30.09
N LEU A 36 12.92 -17.14 -30.37
CA LEU A 36 13.30 -16.71 -31.72
C LEU A 36 13.91 -17.81 -32.60
N PRO A 37 14.88 -18.65 -32.12
CA PRO A 37 15.47 -19.70 -32.96
C PRO A 37 14.43 -20.70 -33.49
N TRP A 38 13.41 -21.04 -32.71
CA TRP A 38 12.35 -21.96 -33.13
C TRP A 38 11.38 -21.32 -34.11
N VAL A 39 11.06 -20.03 -33.87
CA VAL A 39 10.21 -19.27 -34.79
C VAL A 39 10.89 -19.11 -36.13
N LEU A 40 12.17 -18.67 -36.15
CA LEU A 40 12.97 -18.54 -37.37
C LEU A 40 13.16 -19.88 -38.08
N GLY A 41 13.43 -20.96 -37.34
CA GLY A 41 13.52 -22.30 -37.91
C GLY A 41 12.22 -22.79 -38.52
N THR A 42 11.06 -22.42 -37.97
CA THR A 42 9.75 -22.73 -38.55
C THR A 42 9.47 -21.90 -39.80
N ILE A 43 9.84 -20.62 -39.79
CA ILE A 43 9.70 -19.72 -40.95
C ILE A 43 10.60 -20.18 -42.10
N GLY A 44 11.88 -20.48 -41.78
CA GLY A 44 12.87 -20.88 -42.79
C GLY A 44 12.56 -22.23 -43.49
N ARG A 45 11.74 -23.09 -42.89
CA ARG A 45 11.25 -24.31 -43.52
C ARG A 45 10.07 -24.11 -44.49
N ARG A 46 9.57 -22.87 -44.57
CA ARG A 46 8.43 -22.52 -45.44
C ARG A 46 8.89 -21.68 -46.61
N GLU A 47 8.23 -21.89 -47.74
CA GLU A 47 8.41 -20.99 -48.87
C GLU A 47 7.92 -19.58 -48.56
N ALA A 48 8.41 -18.58 -49.29
CA ALA A 48 8.06 -17.16 -49.11
C ALA A 48 8.33 -16.62 -47.71
N THR A 49 9.57 -16.67 -47.23
CA THR A 49 10.02 -16.24 -45.89
C THR A 49 9.52 -14.84 -45.51
N LEU A 50 9.59 -13.88 -46.44
CA LEU A 50 9.14 -12.49 -46.17
C LEU A 50 7.62 -12.44 -45.90
N ALA A 51 6.81 -13.18 -46.66
CA ALA A 51 5.38 -13.24 -46.45
C ALA A 51 5.00 -13.90 -45.11
N ASN A 52 5.83 -14.77 -44.59
CA ASN A 52 5.65 -15.37 -43.25
C ASN A 52 6.12 -14.48 -42.10
N VAL A 53 7.08 -13.56 -42.33
CA VAL A 53 7.57 -12.60 -41.32
C VAL A 53 6.63 -11.40 -41.18
N ALA A 54 6.07 -10.90 -42.29
CA ALA A 54 5.21 -9.72 -42.31
C ALA A 54 4.04 -9.75 -41.29
N PRO A 55 3.30 -10.90 -41.12
CA PRO A 55 2.24 -10.98 -40.11
C PRO A 55 2.73 -10.79 -38.67
N PHE A 56 3.95 -11.23 -38.34
CA PHE A 56 4.52 -11.02 -36.99
C PHE A 56 4.82 -9.55 -36.74
N MET A 57 5.41 -8.88 -37.74
CA MET A 57 5.68 -7.45 -37.64
C MET A 57 4.37 -6.67 -37.54
N GLY A 58 3.40 -6.97 -38.39
CA GLY A 58 2.09 -6.35 -38.36
C GLY A 58 1.37 -6.58 -37.00
N ALA A 59 1.42 -7.81 -36.49
CA ALA A 59 0.83 -8.15 -35.19
C ALA A 59 1.48 -7.36 -34.04
N GLY A 60 2.81 -7.25 -34.03
CA GLY A 60 3.52 -6.44 -33.03
C GLY A 60 3.20 -4.94 -33.15
N MET A 61 3.20 -4.43 -34.38
CA MET A 61 2.90 -3.01 -34.64
C MET A 61 1.44 -2.64 -34.38
N ALA A 62 0.51 -3.57 -34.45
CA ALA A 62 -0.90 -3.30 -34.12
C ALA A 62 -1.09 -2.79 -32.69
N VAL A 63 -0.17 -3.13 -31.78
CA VAL A 63 -0.16 -2.64 -30.38
C VAL A 63 0.17 -1.14 -30.30
N MET A 64 0.84 -0.59 -31.31
CA MET A 64 1.14 0.85 -31.35
C MET A 64 -0.15 1.70 -31.42
N ALA A 65 -1.21 1.18 -32.05
CA ALA A 65 -2.47 1.93 -32.17
C ALA A 65 -3.10 2.27 -30.79
N PRO A 66 -3.33 1.31 -29.88
CA PRO A 66 -3.84 1.63 -28.56
C PRO A 66 -2.82 2.42 -27.69
N VAL A 67 -1.51 2.16 -27.84
CA VAL A 67 -0.47 2.86 -27.05
C VAL A 67 -0.39 4.34 -27.40
N PHE A 68 -0.49 4.69 -28.69
CA PHE A 68 -0.37 6.08 -29.17
C PHE A 68 -1.71 6.73 -29.50
N LYS A 69 -2.82 6.17 -29.02
CA LYS A 69 -4.14 6.76 -29.20
C LYS A 69 -4.28 8.14 -28.54
N ASP A 70 -3.81 8.23 -27.31
CA ASP A 70 -4.00 9.40 -26.44
C ASP A 70 -2.67 10.12 -26.11
N GLN A 71 -1.54 9.65 -26.65
CA GLN A 71 -0.20 10.19 -26.36
C GLN A 71 0.70 10.11 -27.60
N THR A 72 1.68 10.97 -27.68
CA THR A 72 2.70 10.96 -28.73
C THR A 72 3.99 10.28 -28.24
N LEU A 73 4.87 9.88 -29.17
CA LEU A 73 6.20 9.39 -28.80
C LEU A 73 6.99 10.46 -28.01
N ALA A 74 6.84 11.73 -28.34
CA ALA A 74 7.49 12.83 -27.63
C ALA A 74 7.06 12.88 -26.17
N THR A 75 5.75 12.77 -25.88
CA THR A 75 5.24 12.77 -24.49
C THR A 75 5.67 11.53 -23.71
N VAL A 76 5.80 10.36 -24.36
CA VAL A 76 6.34 9.15 -23.72
C VAL A 76 7.81 9.30 -23.36
N LEU A 77 8.61 9.89 -24.23
CA LEU A 77 10.03 10.16 -23.97
C LEU A 77 10.21 11.21 -22.87
N GLU A 78 9.40 12.27 -22.88
CA GLU A 78 9.39 13.29 -21.84
C GLU A 78 8.99 12.70 -20.49
N ALA A 79 7.90 11.91 -20.42
CA ALA A 79 7.49 11.23 -19.19
C ALA A 79 8.56 10.28 -18.65
N THR A 80 9.33 9.65 -19.55
CA THR A 80 10.46 8.78 -19.16
C THR A 80 11.63 9.61 -18.60
N ALA A 81 11.94 10.76 -19.21
CA ALA A 81 12.97 11.67 -18.73
C ALA A 81 12.61 12.24 -17.36
N VAL A 82 11.40 12.79 -17.20
CA VAL A 82 10.88 13.31 -15.92
C VAL A 82 10.92 12.23 -14.84
N ARG A 83 10.50 10.99 -15.17
CA ARG A 83 10.55 9.92 -14.20
C ARG A 83 11.98 9.54 -13.79
N SER A 84 12.94 9.59 -14.69
CA SER A 84 14.34 9.31 -14.33
C SER A 84 14.97 10.42 -13.49
N GLU A 85 14.47 11.64 -13.60
CA GLU A 85 14.90 12.80 -12.83
C GLU A 85 14.24 12.83 -11.43
N VAL A 86 12.93 12.63 -11.37
CA VAL A 86 12.16 12.64 -10.11
C VAL A 86 12.38 11.36 -9.30
N GLY A 87 12.79 10.26 -9.95
CA GLY A 87 13.04 8.97 -9.29
C GLY A 87 11.78 8.21 -8.84
N PRO A 88 11.95 7.13 -8.11
CA PRO A 88 13.21 6.44 -7.84
C PRO A 88 13.79 5.76 -9.09
N ALA A 89 15.09 5.91 -9.33
CA ALA A 89 15.81 5.31 -10.45
C ALA A 89 17.02 4.52 -9.94
N MET A 90 16.78 3.29 -9.49
CA MET A 90 17.83 2.41 -8.95
C MET A 90 18.61 1.73 -10.08
N SER A 91 19.92 1.62 -9.88
CA SER A 91 20.84 0.97 -10.82
C SER A 91 20.55 -0.53 -10.94
N TRP A 92 20.96 -1.11 -12.08
CA TRP A 92 20.76 -2.56 -12.34
C TRP A 92 21.46 -3.46 -11.32
N PHE A 93 22.59 -3.03 -10.76
CA PHE A 93 23.36 -3.79 -9.76
C PHE A 93 22.75 -3.74 -8.36
N GLU A 94 21.76 -2.89 -8.13
CA GLU A 94 20.99 -2.80 -6.88
C GLU A 94 19.81 -3.78 -6.85
N GLU A 95 19.70 -4.69 -7.83
CA GLU A 95 18.61 -5.68 -7.91
C GLU A 95 18.50 -6.55 -6.65
N TRP A 96 19.59 -6.73 -5.90
CA TRP A 96 19.60 -7.49 -4.65
C TRP A 96 18.62 -6.90 -3.60
N SER A 97 18.41 -5.59 -3.62
CA SER A 97 17.51 -4.90 -2.67
C SER A 97 16.07 -5.44 -2.76
N ARG A 98 15.58 -5.76 -3.97
CA ARG A 98 14.27 -6.39 -4.18
C ARG A 98 14.11 -7.71 -3.42
N TYR A 99 15.19 -8.46 -3.25
CA TYR A 99 15.18 -9.75 -2.55
C TYR A 99 15.41 -9.58 -1.05
N SER A 100 16.18 -8.57 -0.63
CA SER A 100 16.40 -8.29 0.80
C SER A 100 15.11 -7.84 1.49
N VAL A 101 14.30 -7.02 0.82
CA VAL A 101 12.99 -6.56 1.31
C VAL A 101 12.03 -7.73 1.62
N LEU A 102 12.18 -8.89 0.99
CA LEU A 102 11.40 -10.08 1.36
C LEU A 102 11.64 -10.52 2.82
N PHE A 103 12.73 -10.12 3.45
CA PHE A 103 13.04 -10.48 4.85
C PHE A 103 12.61 -9.40 5.84
N GLU A 104 12.16 -8.25 5.37
CA GLU A 104 11.69 -7.15 6.20
C GLU A 104 10.24 -7.38 6.67
N GLN A 105 9.91 -6.80 7.82
CA GLN A 105 8.56 -6.84 8.39
C GLN A 105 7.75 -5.64 7.89
N THR A 106 7.43 -5.67 6.62
CA THR A 106 6.67 -4.65 5.90
C THR A 106 5.64 -5.32 4.98
N VAL A 107 4.77 -4.52 4.35
CA VAL A 107 3.83 -5.02 3.32
C VAL A 107 4.58 -5.62 2.13
N ASP A 108 5.75 -5.08 1.78
CA ASP A 108 6.61 -5.62 0.72
C ASP A 108 7.29 -6.93 1.09
N GLY A 109 7.59 -7.16 2.37
CA GLY A 109 8.03 -8.42 2.93
C GLY A 109 6.90 -9.32 3.43
N SER A 110 5.69 -9.17 2.92
CA SER A 110 4.51 -9.93 3.39
C SER A 110 4.57 -11.41 3.02
N LEU A 111 3.85 -12.22 3.80
CA LEU A 111 3.78 -13.67 3.57
C LEU A 111 3.29 -14.04 2.16
N ALA A 112 2.42 -13.23 1.57
CA ALA A 112 1.90 -13.42 0.21
C ALA A 112 2.99 -13.27 -0.87
N ARG A 113 4.05 -12.52 -0.60
CA ARG A 113 5.21 -12.35 -1.48
C ARG A 113 6.34 -13.31 -1.13
N ARG A 114 6.59 -13.57 0.16
CA ARG A 114 7.62 -14.51 0.61
C ARG A 114 7.38 -15.92 0.10
N PHE A 115 6.17 -16.46 0.31
CA PHE A 115 5.89 -17.86 -0.02
C PHE A 115 6.18 -18.21 -1.49
N PRO A 116 5.56 -17.53 -2.49
CA PRO A 116 5.79 -17.87 -3.89
C PRO A 116 7.25 -17.69 -4.31
N MET A 117 7.94 -16.65 -3.80
CA MET A 117 9.34 -16.40 -4.15
C MET A 117 10.29 -17.42 -3.54
N PHE A 118 10.13 -17.77 -2.26
CA PHE A 118 10.97 -18.78 -1.62
C PHE A 118 10.77 -20.16 -2.24
N VAL A 119 9.52 -20.53 -2.55
CA VAL A 119 9.22 -21.79 -3.25
C VAL A 119 9.80 -21.77 -4.67
N LEU A 120 9.68 -20.65 -5.39
CA LEU A 120 10.25 -20.51 -6.72
C LEU A 120 11.77 -20.69 -6.71
N LEU A 121 12.48 -19.99 -5.83
CA LEU A 121 13.94 -20.08 -5.70
C LEU A 121 14.38 -21.50 -5.32
N MET A 122 13.70 -22.13 -4.38
CA MET A 122 13.94 -23.53 -4.02
C MET A 122 13.73 -24.47 -5.21
N CYS A 123 12.64 -24.30 -5.97
CA CYS A 123 12.32 -25.15 -7.11
C CYS A 123 13.27 -24.92 -8.28
N ILE A 124 13.78 -23.70 -8.51
CA ILE A 124 14.86 -23.42 -9.45
C ILE A 124 16.10 -24.20 -9.05
N GLY A 125 16.58 -24.05 -7.81
CA GLY A 125 17.74 -24.76 -7.29
C GLY A 125 17.59 -26.27 -7.37
N LEU A 126 16.42 -26.80 -6.99
CA LEU A 126 16.11 -28.23 -7.07
C LEU A 126 16.10 -28.76 -8.51
N THR A 127 15.55 -27.99 -9.46
CA THR A 127 15.51 -28.35 -10.89
C THR A 127 16.93 -28.37 -11.47
N LEU A 128 17.76 -27.36 -11.18
CA LEU A 128 19.16 -27.32 -11.59
C LEU A 128 19.95 -28.47 -11.01
N TRP A 129 19.79 -28.75 -9.72
CA TRP A 129 20.41 -29.88 -9.06
C TRP A 129 19.99 -31.22 -9.70
N TRP A 130 18.70 -31.38 -10.00
CA TRP A 130 18.16 -32.57 -10.67
C TRP A 130 18.80 -32.77 -12.04
N PHE A 131 18.93 -31.68 -12.82
CA PHE A 131 19.62 -31.73 -14.12
C PHE A 131 21.10 -32.06 -13.98
N ALA A 132 21.80 -31.51 -13.01
CA ALA A 132 23.22 -31.79 -12.76
C ALA A 132 23.47 -33.26 -12.37
N ARG A 133 22.51 -33.89 -11.70
CA ARG A 133 22.58 -35.31 -11.29
C ARG A 133 22.19 -36.28 -12.41
N GLY A 134 22.00 -35.83 -13.63
CA GLY A 134 21.57 -36.67 -14.75
C GLY A 134 20.09 -37.04 -14.75
N GLY A 135 19.28 -36.30 -13.99
CA GLY A 135 17.83 -36.47 -14.00
C GLY A 135 17.21 -36.12 -15.36
N GLU A 136 15.97 -36.53 -15.54
CA GLU A 136 15.23 -36.32 -16.80
C GLU A 136 15.19 -34.83 -17.17
N ARG A 137 15.71 -34.50 -18.36
CA ARG A 137 15.73 -33.16 -18.90
C ARG A 137 14.74 -33.03 -20.03
N THR A 138 13.49 -32.76 -19.72
CA THR A 138 12.52 -32.47 -20.77
C THR A 138 12.86 -31.14 -21.46
N LYS A 139 12.64 -31.06 -22.78
CA LYS A 139 12.86 -29.81 -23.56
C LYS A 139 12.04 -28.65 -22.98
N THR A 140 10.82 -28.92 -22.50
CA THR A 140 9.96 -27.92 -21.88
C THR A 140 10.56 -27.38 -20.58
N ALA A 141 11.04 -28.26 -19.68
CA ALA A 141 11.66 -27.82 -18.43
C ALA A 141 12.94 -26.99 -18.67
N GLN A 142 13.78 -27.38 -19.64
CA GLN A 142 14.94 -26.59 -20.03
C GLN A 142 14.56 -25.20 -20.56
N ARG A 143 13.55 -25.11 -21.41
CA ARG A 143 13.03 -23.83 -21.93
C ARG A 143 12.48 -22.95 -20.81
N MET A 144 11.69 -23.49 -19.90
CA MET A 144 11.17 -22.75 -18.75
C MET A 144 12.32 -22.18 -17.89
N MET A 145 13.37 -22.96 -17.63
CA MET A 145 14.55 -22.52 -16.88
C MET A 145 15.30 -21.40 -17.60
N LEU A 146 15.45 -21.49 -18.93
CA LEU A 146 16.05 -20.42 -19.73
C LEU A 146 15.19 -19.14 -19.70
N ILE A 147 13.88 -19.27 -19.87
CA ILE A 147 12.96 -18.13 -19.86
C ILE A 147 13.01 -17.43 -18.51
N ILE A 148 12.98 -18.15 -17.39
CA ILE A 148 13.03 -17.51 -16.07
C ILE A 148 14.38 -16.83 -15.83
N GLY A 149 15.47 -17.44 -16.27
CA GLY A 149 16.81 -16.83 -16.17
C GLY A 149 16.89 -15.51 -16.93
N PHE A 150 16.40 -15.47 -18.17
CA PHE A 150 16.37 -14.23 -18.96
C PHE A 150 15.34 -13.20 -18.42
N SER A 151 14.19 -13.66 -17.94
CA SER A 151 13.22 -12.75 -17.32
C SER A 151 13.81 -12.09 -16.06
N THR A 152 14.54 -12.85 -15.23
CA THR A 152 15.26 -12.34 -14.06
C THR A 152 16.35 -11.36 -14.48
N PHE A 153 17.12 -11.68 -15.53
CA PHE A 153 18.13 -10.77 -16.06
C PHE A 153 17.51 -9.45 -16.54
N PHE A 154 16.44 -9.48 -17.30
CA PHE A 154 15.80 -8.25 -17.77
C PHE A 154 15.08 -7.48 -16.66
N LEU A 155 14.64 -8.15 -15.59
CA LEU A 155 14.05 -7.49 -14.43
C LEU A 155 15.06 -6.57 -13.71
N MET A 156 16.37 -6.87 -13.80
CA MET A 156 17.42 -6.02 -13.22
C MET A 156 17.44 -4.60 -13.79
N PHE A 157 16.92 -4.40 -15.00
CA PHE A 157 16.93 -3.09 -15.67
C PHE A 157 15.66 -2.26 -15.39
N THR A 158 14.76 -2.73 -14.52
CA THR A 158 13.64 -1.89 -14.09
C THR A 158 14.13 -0.79 -13.15
N PRO A 159 13.64 0.45 -13.28
CA PRO A 159 14.11 1.58 -12.46
C PRO A 159 13.75 1.44 -10.98
N THR A 160 12.70 0.69 -10.66
CA THR A 160 12.27 0.43 -9.28
C THR A 160 12.49 -1.02 -8.90
N LYS A 161 12.84 -1.30 -7.63
CA LYS A 161 13.15 -2.64 -7.12
C LYS A 161 12.06 -3.20 -6.18
N TRP A 162 10.81 -2.90 -6.48
CA TRP A 162 9.68 -3.30 -5.65
C TRP A 162 9.35 -4.80 -5.76
N THR A 163 8.91 -5.39 -4.66
CA THR A 163 8.60 -6.82 -4.60
C THR A 163 7.33 -7.18 -5.39
N HIS A 164 6.41 -6.23 -5.64
CA HIS A 164 5.25 -6.51 -6.47
C HIS A 164 5.61 -6.81 -7.94
N HIS A 165 6.80 -6.41 -8.42
CA HIS A 165 7.29 -6.79 -9.74
C HIS A 165 7.52 -8.30 -9.89
N PHE A 166 7.64 -9.06 -8.79
CA PHE A 166 7.68 -10.53 -8.87
C PHE A 166 6.41 -11.14 -9.48
N GLY A 167 5.34 -10.36 -9.62
CA GLY A 167 4.14 -10.76 -10.36
C GLY A 167 4.40 -11.25 -11.79
N ILE A 168 5.50 -10.81 -12.44
CA ILE A 168 5.91 -11.32 -13.75
C ILE A 168 6.17 -12.83 -13.76
N TYR A 169 6.53 -13.40 -12.61
CA TYR A 169 6.79 -14.84 -12.48
C TYR A 169 5.53 -15.66 -12.24
N ALA A 170 4.34 -15.06 -12.08
CA ALA A 170 3.15 -15.78 -11.64
C ALA A 170 2.85 -17.04 -12.47
N GLY A 171 2.79 -16.94 -13.81
CA GLY A 171 2.55 -18.09 -14.67
C GLY A 171 3.73 -19.04 -14.79
N LEU A 172 4.92 -18.51 -15.13
CA LEU A 172 6.12 -19.29 -15.35
C LEU A 172 6.66 -19.87 -14.04
N GLY A 173 6.63 -19.09 -12.97
CA GLY A 173 7.04 -19.52 -11.63
C GLY A 173 6.15 -20.63 -11.10
N ALA A 174 4.84 -20.57 -11.32
CA ALA A 174 3.91 -21.64 -10.96
C ALA A 174 4.24 -22.95 -11.71
N ALA A 175 4.57 -22.85 -13.01
CA ALA A 175 4.97 -24.02 -13.80
C ALA A 175 6.28 -24.65 -13.28
N ILE A 176 7.28 -23.83 -12.92
CA ILE A 176 8.55 -24.30 -12.35
C ILE A 176 8.33 -24.88 -10.94
N ALA A 177 7.49 -24.23 -10.13
CA ALA A 177 7.14 -24.73 -8.80
C ALA A 177 6.41 -26.10 -8.90
N ALA A 178 5.53 -26.27 -9.86
CA ALA A 178 4.88 -27.56 -10.11
C ALA A 178 5.90 -28.63 -10.53
N TYR A 179 6.82 -28.31 -11.45
CA TYR A 179 7.87 -29.25 -11.85
C TYR A 179 8.81 -29.60 -10.69
N GLY A 180 9.28 -28.60 -9.94
CA GLY A 180 10.11 -28.80 -8.76
C GLY A 180 9.41 -29.58 -7.66
N SER A 181 8.09 -29.38 -7.46
CA SER A 181 7.27 -30.16 -6.55
C SER A 181 7.23 -31.65 -6.94
N VAL A 182 7.11 -31.97 -8.21
CA VAL A 182 7.16 -33.35 -8.71
C VAL A 182 8.55 -33.95 -8.46
N VAL A 183 9.64 -33.20 -8.74
CA VAL A 183 11.00 -33.66 -8.45
C VAL A 183 11.19 -33.95 -6.96
N LEU A 184 10.79 -33.00 -6.09
CA LEU A 184 10.87 -33.16 -4.64
C LEU A 184 10.06 -34.37 -4.15
N SER A 185 8.84 -34.55 -4.68
CA SER A 185 7.98 -35.70 -4.35
C SER A 185 8.62 -37.03 -4.75
N ARG A 186 9.23 -37.10 -5.94
CA ARG A 186 9.98 -38.30 -6.36
C ARG A 186 11.14 -38.63 -5.40
N ILE A 187 11.88 -37.63 -4.94
CA ILE A 187 12.95 -37.79 -3.96
C ILE A 187 12.38 -38.25 -2.60
N ALA A 188 11.30 -37.61 -2.16
CA ALA A 188 10.64 -37.92 -0.90
C ALA A 188 10.06 -39.35 -0.85
N LEU A 189 9.61 -39.88 -1.97
CA LEU A 189 9.07 -41.25 -2.09
C LEU A 189 10.17 -42.32 -2.06
N GLN A 190 11.44 -41.99 -2.30
CA GLN A 190 12.54 -42.98 -2.31
C GLN A 190 12.81 -43.58 -0.92
N SER A 191 12.66 -42.77 0.15
CA SER A 191 12.88 -43.27 1.52
C SER A 191 12.21 -42.39 2.58
N LYS A 192 11.93 -42.96 3.76
CA LYS A 192 11.41 -42.22 4.93
C LYS A 192 12.33 -41.06 5.33
N ARG A 193 13.65 -41.23 5.22
CA ARG A 193 14.65 -40.20 5.48
C ARG A 193 14.50 -39.01 4.52
N ASN A 194 14.48 -39.28 3.21
CA ASN A 194 14.35 -38.25 2.19
C ASN A 194 13.04 -37.46 2.36
N ARG A 195 11.94 -38.16 2.71
CA ARG A 195 10.66 -37.52 3.01
C ARG A 195 10.77 -36.58 4.21
N SER A 196 11.42 -37.01 5.31
CA SER A 196 11.63 -36.15 6.46
C SER A 196 12.42 -34.89 6.11
N PHE A 197 13.51 -35.01 5.37
CA PHE A 197 14.28 -33.82 4.95
C PHE A 197 13.51 -32.91 3.98
N ALA A 198 12.76 -33.47 3.02
CA ALA A 198 11.92 -32.68 2.13
C ALA A 198 10.84 -31.92 2.90
N THR A 199 10.19 -32.58 3.86
CA THR A 199 9.18 -31.94 4.71
C THR A 199 9.80 -30.88 5.61
N ALA A 200 10.96 -31.15 6.24
CA ALA A 200 11.66 -30.17 7.07
C ALA A 200 12.06 -28.92 6.29
N ALA A 201 12.58 -29.08 5.06
CA ALA A 201 12.95 -27.95 4.21
C ALA A 201 11.73 -27.07 3.86
N VAL A 202 10.59 -27.68 3.49
CA VAL A 202 9.38 -26.91 3.18
C VAL A 202 8.78 -26.26 4.42
N LEU A 203 8.79 -26.93 5.57
CA LEU A 203 8.36 -26.33 6.84
C LEU A 203 9.27 -25.16 7.25
N PHE A 204 10.57 -25.24 7.02
CA PHE A 204 11.48 -24.13 7.25
C PHE A 204 11.14 -22.93 6.37
N LEU A 205 10.89 -23.13 5.06
CA LEU A 205 10.44 -22.06 4.17
C LEU A 205 9.07 -21.50 4.61
N LEU A 206 8.18 -22.35 5.10
CA LEU A 206 6.89 -21.91 5.62
C LEU A 206 7.06 -21.06 6.89
N ALA A 207 8.00 -21.42 7.78
CA ALA A 207 8.34 -20.61 8.95
C ALA A 207 8.89 -19.25 8.55
N LEU A 208 9.82 -19.19 7.58
CA LEU A 208 10.32 -17.92 7.02
C LEU A 208 9.20 -17.08 6.39
N THR A 209 8.25 -17.74 5.72
CA THR A 209 7.08 -17.08 5.15
C THR A 209 6.22 -16.44 6.23
N LEU A 210 5.88 -17.20 7.27
CA LEU A 210 5.03 -16.75 8.38
C LEU A 210 5.71 -15.74 9.30
N ALA A 211 7.02 -15.52 9.17
CA ALA A 211 7.73 -14.41 9.82
C ALA A 211 7.49 -13.05 9.11
N GLY A 212 6.80 -13.03 7.99
CA GLY A 212 6.30 -11.81 7.35
C GLY A 212 4.92 -11.40 7.86
N TRP A 213 4.57 -10.16 7.62
CA TRP A 213 3.23 -9.66 7.88
C TRP A 213 2.20 -10.30 6.95
N ASN A 214 0.93 -10.30 7.34
CA ASN A 214 -0.18 -10.62 6.43
C ASN A 214 -0.65 -9.36 5.70
N GLY A 215 0.28 -8.50 5.32
CA GLY A 215 0.02 -7.21 4.69
C GLY A 215 -0.37 -7.34 3.22
N TRP A 216 -1.30 -6.50 2.80
CA TRP A 216 -1.78 -6.40 1.44
C TRP A 216 -1.94 -4.93 1.06
N TRP A 217 -1.25 -4.47 0.01
CA TRP A 217 -1.39 -3.11 -0.47
C TRP A 217 -2.85 -2.75 -0.73
N TYR A 218 -3.22 -1.54 -0.36
CA TYR A 218 -4.54 -0.92 -0.54
C TYR A 218 -5.72 -1.51 0.25
N VAL A 219 -5.58 -2.71 0.84
CA VAL A 219 -6.67 -3.36 1.58
C VAL A 219 -6.27 -3.84 2.98
N SER A 220 -5.02 -3.64 3.36
CA SER A 220 -4.51 -4.15 4.65
C SER A 220 -5.29 -3.61 5.85
N SER A 221 -5.58 -2.30 5.87
CA SER A 221 -6.31 -1.61 6.94
C SER A 221 -7.81 -1.97 7.01
N TYR A 222 -8.35 -2.69 6.03
CA TYR A 222 -9.76 -3.09 6.01
C TYR A 222 -10.02 -4.40 6.74
N ALA A 223 -9.67 -4.46 8.03
CA ALA A 223 -9.87 -5.61 8.90
C ALA A 223 -9.18 -6.92 8.45
N VAL A 224 -8.10 -6.81 7.68
CA VAL A 224 -7.23 -7.95 7.34
C VAL A 224 -6.45 -8.37 8.60
N PRO A 225 -6.60 -9.63 9.10
CA PRO A 225 -5.91 -10.04 10.31
C PRO A 225 -4.39 -10.07 10.11
N TRP A 226 -3.64 -9.53 11.10
CA TRP A 226 -2.17 -9.46 11.11
C TRP A 226 -1.56 -8.67 9.93
N TRP A 227 -2.27 -7.66 9.45
CA TRP A 227 -1.82 -6.85 8.32
C TRP A 227 -0.53 -6.06 8.61
N ASP A 228 -0.31 -5.73 9.89
CA ASP A 228 0.78 -4.92 10.45
C ASP A 228 1.76 -5.73 11.31
N ARG A 229 1.60 -7.05 11.35
CA ARG A 229 2.40 -7.94 12.19
C ARG A 229 2.45 -9.37 11.66
N THR A 230 3.30 -10.18 12.29
CA THR A 230 3.36 -11.63 12.03
C THR A 230 2.07 -12.32 12.49
N PRO A 231 1.58 -13.33 11.75
CA PRO A 231 0.45 -14.15 12.19
C PRO A 231 0.73 -14.80 13.54
N GLN A 232 -0.14 -14.51 14.53
CA GLN A 232 0.03 -14.96 15.91
C GLN A 232 -1.32 -15.22 16.60
N LEU A 233 -1.30 -15.99 17.66
CA LEU A 233 -2.43 -16.20 18.54
C LEU A 233 -1.98 -16.01 19.99
N LYS A 234 -2.58 -15.06 20.73
CA LYS A 234 -2.24 -14.74 22.12
C LYS A 234 -0.71 -14.56 22.31
N ALA A 235 -0.09 -13.75 21.46
CA ALA A 235 1.36 -13.48 21.45
C ALA A 235 2.26 -14.68 21.10
N VAL A 236 1.72 -15.82 20.67
CA VAL A 236 2.51 -16.94 20.15
C VAL A 236 2.51 -16.88 18.64
N GLU A 237 3.67 -16.60 18.06
CA GLU A 237 3.84 -16.49 16.61
C GLU A 237 3.81 -17.87 15.93
N PHE A 238 3.08 -17.96 14.82
CA PHE A 238 2.97 -19.22 14.06
C PHE A 238 4.28 -19.62 13.39
N ASN A 239 5.13 -18.65 13.00
CA ASN A 239 6.47 -18.92 12.47
C ASN A 239 7.32 -19.74 13.45
N THR A 240 7.30 -19.39 14.73
CA THR A 240 8.04 -20.08 15.81
C THR A 240 7.56 -21.52 15.99
N ILE A 241 6.24 -21.73 15.97
CA ILE A 241 5.66 -23.09 16.07
C ILE A 241 6.09 -23.93 14.87
N VAL A 242 5.96 -23.38 13.65
CA VAL A 242 6.31 -24.10 12.42
C VAL A 242 7.82 -24.37 12.36
N LEU A 243 8.66 -23.44 12.82
CA LEU A 243 10.10 -23.64 12.94
C LEU A 243 10.45 -24.78 13.90
N ALA A 244 9.81 -24.83 15.07
CA ALA A 244 10.01 -25.90 16.03
C ALA A 244 9.63 -27.27 15.43
N ILE A 245 8.51 -27.34 14.71
CA ILE A 245 8.11 -28.57 14.00
C ILE A 245 9.14 -28.93 12.92
N ALA A 246 9.62 -27.95 12.15
CA ALA A 246 10.64 -28.15 11.13
C ALA A 246 11.93 -28.76 11.71
N LEU A 247 12.39 -28.24 12.86
CA LEU A 247 13.57 -28.74 13.57
C LEU A 247 13.36 -30.17 14.07
N VAL A 248 12.20 -30.50 14.66
CA VAL A 248 11.89 -31.86 15.08
C VAL A 248 11.90 -32.82 13.88
N VAL A 249 11.25 -32.46 12.78
CA VAL A 249 11.23 -33.28 11.56
C VAL A 249 12.62 -33.43 10.94
N PHE A 250 13.45 -32.38 11.01
CA PHE A 250 14.85 -32.43 10.59
C PHE A 250 15.66 -33.42 11.44
N VAL A 251 15.55 -33.34 12.77
CA VAL A 251 16.22 -34.28 13.70
C VAL A 251 15.77 -35.71 13.42
N VAL A 252 14.48 -35.96 13.18
CA VAL A 252 13.98 -37.28 12.77
C VAL A 252 14.68 -37.74 11.47
N GLY A 253 14.85 -36.84 10.49
CA GLY A 253 15.61 -37.15 9.27
C GLY A 253 17.07 -37.51 9.55
N VAL A 254 17.74 -36.80 10.46
CA VAL A 254 19.12 -37.08 10.90
C VAL A 254 19.21 -38.47 11.58
N VAL A 255 18.30 -38.76 12.51
CA VAL A 255 18.26 -40.09 13.16
C VAL A 255 18.00 -41.21 12.15
N GLN A 256 17.11 -40.96 11.17
CA GLN A 256 16.88 -41.92 10.09
C GLN A 256 18.12 -42.09 9.18
N SER A 257 19.01 -41.11 9.10
CA SER A 257 20.26 -41.19 8.33
C SER A 257 21.30 -42.11 8.96
N MET A 258 21.21 -42.35 10.26
CA MET A 258 22.08 -43.27 11.00
C MET A 258 21.68 -44.76 10.85
N ARG A 259 20.62 -45.01 10.12
CA ARG A 259 20.05 -46.36 9.89
C ARG A 259 19.96 -46.65 8.38
N PRO A 260 19.93 -47.92 7.98
CA PRO A 260 19.69 -48.25 6.57
C PRO A 260 18.41 -47.59 6.04
N PRO A 261 18.40 -47.10 4.81
CA PRO A 261 17.23 -46.44 4.22
C PRO A 261 16.02 -47.39 4.21
N LYS A 262 14.93 -46.95 4.80
CA LYS A 262 13.64 -47.69 4.76
C LYS A 262 12.76 -47.11 3.64
N PRO A 263 12.12 -47.96 2.82
CA PRO A 263 11.19 -47.50 1.79
C PRO A 263 9.98 -46.84 2.46
N VAL A 264 9.31 -45.99 1.67
CA VAL A 264 8.04 -45.38 2.08
C VAL A 264 6.95 -46.44 1.91
N ASP A 265 6.14 -46.64 2.98
CA ASP A 265 5.03 -47.58 2.94
C ASP A 265 4.00 -47.14 1.90
N ALA A 266 3.52 -48.07 1.07
CA ALA A 266 2.48 -47.83 0.08
C ALA A 266 1.12 -47.63 0.80
N SER A 267 0.77 -46.38 1.07
CA SER A 267 -0.52 -45.99 1.62
C SER A 267 -1.13 -44.85 0.77
N ARG A 268 -2.45 -44.70 0.82
CA ARG A 268 -3.14 -43.58 0.15
C ARG A 268 -2.65 -42.19 0.63
N TRP A 269 -2.10 -42.12 1.84
CA TRP A 269 -1.55 -40.90 2.40
C TRP A 269 -0.07 -40.67 2.04
N ALA A 270 0.63 -41.69 1.55
CA ALA A 270 2.05 -41.56 1.21
C ALA A 270 2.29 -40.51 0.14
N GLY A 271 1.41 -40.41 -0.85
CA GLY A 271 1.46 -39.40 -1.90
C GLY A 271 1.36 -37.97 -1.34
N VAL A 272 0.35 -37.70 -0.52
CA VAL A 272 0.12 -36.38 0.13
C VAL A 272 1.30 -36.02 1.02
N MET A 273 1.75 -36.94 1.88
CA MET A 273 2.89 -36.71 2.80
C MET A 273 4.23 -36.55 2.07
N SER A 274 4.32 -36.97 0.83
CA SER A 274 5.51 -36.79 -0.02
C SER A 274 5.42 -35.59 -0.96
N ALA A 275 4.35 -34.80 -0.87
CA ALA A 275 4.15 -33.59 -1.66
C ALA A 275 4.07 -32.32 -0.76
N PRO A 276 5.11 -32.03 0.07
CA PRO A 276 5.04 -30.98 1.08
C PRO A 276 4.86 -29.58 0.49
N ILE A 277 5.38 -29.29 -0.69
CA ILE A 277 5.17 -27.99 -1.38
C ILE A 277 3.68 -27.80 -1.71
N ALA A 278 3.02 -28.83 -2.25
CA ALA A 278 1.61 -28.73 -2.63
C ALA A 278 0.72 -28.53 -1.37
N VAL A 279 1.04 -29.22 -0.28
CA VAL A 279 0.35 -29.03 1.01
C VAL A 279 0.56 -27.62 1.56
N ALA A 280 1.80 -27.13 1.60
CA ALA A 280 2.11 -25.78 2.07
C ALA A 280 1.42 -24.73 1.20
N ALA A 281 1.43 -24.88 -0.12
CA ALA A 281 0.73 -23.99 -1.04
C ALA A 281 -0.78 -23.95 -0.79
N ALA A 282 -1.41 -25.11 -0.60
CA ALA A 282 -2.83 -25.19 -0.27
C ALA A 282 -3.16 -24.49 1.06
N LEU A 283 -2.30 -24.62 2.08
CA LEU A 283 -2.48 -23.95 3.36
C LEU A 283 -2.34 -22.42 3.25
N ILE A 284 -1.34 -21.93 2.51
CA ILE A 284 -1.15 -20.47 2.31
C ILE A 284 -2.29 -19.89 1.48
N VAL A 285 -2.74 -20.58 0.42
CA VAL A 285 -3.91 -20.13 -0.35
C VAL A 285 -5.17 -20.12 0.52
N ALA A 286 -5.39 -21.15 1.33
CA ALA A 286 -6.52 -21.19 2.26
C ALA A 286 -6.45 -20.04 3.28
N LEU A 287 -5.27 -19.79 3.86
CA LEU A 287 -5.05 -18.66 4.78
C LEU A 287 -5.39 -17.33 4.11
N SER A 288 -4.90 -17.10 2.88
CA SER A 288 -5.18 -15.88 2.12
C SER A 288 -6.67 -15.72 1.83
N CYS A 289 -7.35 -16.78 1.38
CA CYS A 289 -8.79 -16.75 1.13
C CYS A 289 -9.58 -16.45 2.41
N LEU A 290 -9.26 -17.12 3.51
CA LEU A 290 -9.92 -16.89 4.81
C LEU A 290 -9.67 -15.49 5.35
N THR A 291 -8.49 -14.94 5.12
CA THR A 291 -8.15 -13.55 5.43
C THR A 291 -9.10 -12.57 4.74
N PHE A 292 -9.30 -12.73 3.42
CA PHE A 292 -10.20 -11.85 2.67
C PHE A 292 -11.68 -12.09 3.01
N VAL A 293 -12.08 -13.34 3.26
CA VAL A 293 -13.46 -13.64 3.71
C VAL A 293 -13.73 -12.94 5.04
N LYS A 294 -12.79 -13.00 6.01
CA LYS A 294 -12.93 -12.29 7.29
C LYS A 294 -13.01 -10.79 7.07
N SER A 295 -12.11 -10.22 6.27
CA SER A 295 -12.10 -8.79 5.94
C SER A 295 -13.43 -8.37 5.30
N PHE A 296 -13.91 -9.11 4.31
CA PHE A 296 -15.19 -8.85 3.66
C PHE A 296 -16.36 -8.86 4.64
N ILE A 297 -16.46 -9.87 5.50
CA ILE A 297 -17.54 -9.96 6.51
C ILE A 297 -17.48 -8.77 7.48
N SER A 298 -16.28 -8.37 7.91
CA SER A 298 -16.11 -7.26 8.85
C SER A 298 -16.46 -5.91 8.22
N GLN A 299 -16.27 -5.77 6.90
CA GLN A 299 -16.54 -4.52 6.16
C GLN A 299 -17.84 -4.55 5.38
N ALA A 300 -18.63 -5.63 5.44
CA ALA A 300 -19.84 -5.78 4.65
C ALA A 300 -20.90 -4.67 4.84
N PRO A 301 -21.03 -4.02 6.02
CA PRO A 301 -21.91 -2.86 6.21
C PRO A 301 -21.42 -1.61 5.48
N ASP A 302 -20.11 -1.52 5.21
CA ASP A 302 -19.49 -0.34 4.66
C ASP A 302 -19.28 -0.46 3.14
N TYR A 303 -18.87 0.64 2.52
CA TYR A 303 -18.52 0.62 1.10
C TYR A 303 -17.36 -0.33 0.82
N SER A 304 -17.49 -1.11 -0.25
CA SER A 304 -16.38 -1.86 -0.85
C SER A 304 -16.39 -1.76 -2.38
N VAL A 305 -15.20 -1.71 -2.99
CA VAL A 305 -15.06 -1.68 -4.46
C VAL A 305 -15.77 -2.86 -5.10
N GLY A 306 -15.73 -4.05 -4.49
CA GLY A 306 -16.42 -5.24 -4.97
C GLY A 306 -17.93 -5.07 -5.02
N MET A 307 -18.54 -4.57 -3.94
CA MET A 307 -19.97 -4.27 -3.89
C MET A 307 -20.35 -3.11 -4.82
N GLY A 308 -19.52 -2.07 -4.90
CA GLY A 308 -19.70 -0.98 -5.85
C GLY A 308 -19.74 -1.49 -7.30
N ASN A 309 -18.84 -2.40 -7.69
CA ASN A 309 -18.85 -3.02 -9.00
C ASN A 309 -20.11 -3.87 -9.23
N VAL A 310 -20.55 -4.66 -8.24
CA VAL A 310 -21.79 -5.44 -8.33
C VAL A 310 -23.00 -4.53 -8.52
N ARG A 311 -23.12 -3.44 -7.75
CA ARG A 311 -24.17 -2.43 -7.90
C ARG A 311 -24.13 -1.77 -9.28
N THR A 312 -22.95 -1.46 -9.81
CA THR A 312 -22.78 -0.91 -11.16
C THR A 312 -23.30 -1.89 -12.23
N PHE A 313 -23.00 -3.18 -12.13
CA PHE A 313 -23.55 -4.20 -13.02
C PHE A 313 -25.08 -4.36 -12.87
N ALA A 314 -25.61 -4.09 -11.68
CA ALA A 314 -27.05 -4.07 -11.43
C ALA A 314 -27.76 -2.79 -11.95
N GLY A 315 -27.03 -1.82 -12.46
CA GLY A 315 -27.55 -0.59 -13.06
C GLY A 315 -27.38 0.67 -12.20
N GLU A 316 -26.75 0.59 -11.03
CA GLU A 316 -26.41 1.76 -10.21
C GLU A 316 -25.16 2.45 -10.78
N ARG A 317 -25.36 3.64 -11.34
CA ARG A 317 -24.29 4.32 -12.11
C ARG A 317 -23.20 4.99 -11.28
N CYS A 318 -23.52 5.30 -10.02
CA CYS A 318 -22.61 6.10 -9.18
C CYS A 318 -21.72 5.26 -8.27
N ALA A 319 -21.95 3.94 -8.18
CA ALA A 319 -21.10 3.00 -7.42
C ALA A 319 -20.55 3.61 -6.10
N GLN A 320 -19.28 3.94 -6.08
CA GLN A 320 -18.62 4.60 -4.94
C GLN A 320 -19.22 5.96 -4.61
N GLY A 321 -19.64 6.73 -5.61
CA GLY A 321 -20.24 8.05 -5.41
C GLY A 321 -21.56 8.02 -4.66
N ALA A 322 -22.27 6.88 -4.62
CA ALA A 322 -23.52 6.75 -3.86
C ALA A 322 -23.29 6.71 -2.34
N ASP A 323 -22.08 6.35 -1.92
CA ASP A 323 -21.72 6.22 -0.50
C ASP A 323 -20.81 7.38 -0.02
N VAL A 324 -20.60 8.40 -0.85
CA VAL A 324 -19.74 9.57 -0.56
C VAL A 324 -20.61 10.81 -0.45
N LEU A 325 -20.47 11.52 0.67
CA LEU A 325 -21.03 12.86 0.84
C LEU A 325 -20.03 13.90 0.34
N LEU A 326 -20.50 14.86 -0.44
CA LEU A 326 -19.73 16.00 -0.91
C LEU A 326 -20.20 17.25 -0.16
N GLU A 327 -19.25 17.97 0.41
CA GLU A 327 -19.50 19.30 0.97
C GLU A 327 -19.67 20.30 -0.21
N GLU A 328 -20.90 20.81 -0.40
CA GLU A 328 -21.23 21.65 -1.56
C GLU A 328 -20.53 23.01 -1.50
N ASP A 329 -20.46 23.61 -0.32
CA ASP A 329 -19.79 24.89 -0.07
C ASP A 329 -19.09 24.85 1.30
N THR A 330 -17.76 24.87 1.28
CA THR A 330 -16.93 24.88 2.50
C THR A 330 -17.07 26.14 3.34
N ASN A 331 -17.66 27.20 2.79
CA ASN A 331 -17.89 28.48 3.47
C ASN A 331 -19.30 28.64 4.01
N ASP A 332 -20.18 27.66 3.77
CA ASP A 332 -21.54 27.64 4.32
C ASP A 332 -21.53 27.08 5.75
N ALA A 333 -22.53 27.49 6.51
CA ALA A 333 -22.92 26.92 7.78
C ALA A 333 -21.83 26.85 8.87
N PHE A 334 -20.95 27.85 8.94
CA PHE A 334 -20.15 28.07 10.16
C PHE A 334 -21.09 28.28 11.35
N LEU A 335 -20.76 27.64 12.47
CA LEU A 335 -21.59 27.74 13.67
C LEU A 335 -21.50 29.15 14.25
N SER A 336 -22.60 29.61 14.82
CA SER A 336 -22.65 30.94 15.44
C SER A 336 -22.19 30.88 16.89
N PRO A 337 -21.24 31.74 17.30
CA PRO A 337 -20.87 31.89 18.72
C PRO A 337 -22.06 32.38 19.54
N ILE A 338 -22.33 31.75 20.71
CA ILE A 338 -23.44 32.11 21.58
C ILE A 338 -23.24 33.43 22.32
N ASP A 339 -22.01 33.88 22.44
CA ASP A 339 -21.60 35.15 23.05
C ASP A 339 -21.77 36.37 22.12
N GLY A 340 -22.20 36.13 20.87
CA GLY A 340 -22.39 37.16 19.85
C GLY A 340 -21.13 37.71 19.24
N VAL A 341 -19.97 37.07 19.51
CA VAL A 341 -18.68 37.44 18.89
C VAL A 341 -18.73 37.11 17.40
N PRO A 342 -18.21 37.97 16.52
CA PRO A 342 -18.09 37.65 15.09
C PRO A 342 -17.24 36.39 14.83
N LEU A 343 -17.54 35.63 13.79
CA LEU A 343 -16.81 34.42 13.40
C LEU A 343 -15.27 34.66 13.35
N GLY A 344 -14.83 35.80 12.85
CA GLY A 344 -13.41 36.16 12.77
C GLY A 344 -12.68 36.24 14.12
N ARG A 345 -13.39 36.26 15.24
CA ARG A 345 -12.86 36.22 16.60
C ARG A 345 -13.29 35.00 17.40
N SER A 346 -14.01 34.08 16.82
CA SER A 346 -14.60 32.92 17.50
C SER A 346 -13.59 31.92 18.02
N LEU A 347 -12.35 31.95 17.52
CA LEU A 347 -11.26 31.11 17.99
C LEU A 347 -10.58 31.64 19.27
N ASP A 348 -10.88 32.88 19.69
CA ASP A 348 -10.23 33.48 20.85
C ASP A 348 -11.28 33.77 21.94
N SER A 349 -11.30 32.95 22.99
CA SER A 349 -12.17 33.13 24.17
C SER A 349 -11.54 34.02 25.25
N GLY A 350 -10.29 34.50 25.05
CA GLY A 350 -9.60 35.43 25.96
C GLY A 350 -8.59 34.77 26.93
N ASP A 351 -8.68 33.45 27.16
CA ASP A 351 -7.72 32.72 28.03
C ASP A 351 -6.70 31.90 27.24
N ASN A 352 -6.53 32.22 25.93
CA ASN A 352 -5.65 31.52 25.02
C ASN A 352 -4.21 32.01 25.11
N TYR A 353 -3.26 31.09 24.93
CA TYR A 353 -1.83 31.43 24.83
C TYR A 353 -1.13 30.46 23.88
N GLY A 354 -0.04 30.90 23.26
CA GLY A 354 0.78 30.09 22.35
C GLY A 354 0.14 29.85 20.97
N PHE A 355 -1.10 30.20 20.75
CA PHE A 355 -1.75 30.16 19.46
C PHE A 355 -1.74 31.55 18.81
N HIS A 356 -1.30 31.63 17.56
CA HIS A 356 -1.25 32.90 16.83
C HIS A 356 -1.69 32.77 15.36
N PRO A 357 -2.07 33.87 14.70
CA PRO A 357 -2.64 33.84 13.35
C PRO A 357 -1.73 33.29 12.26
N ASP A 358 -0.43 33.40 12.41
CA ASP A 358 0.58 32.90 11.47
C ASP A 358 1.27 31.61 11.97
N GLY A 359 0.69 30.92 12.96
CA GLY A 359 1.19 29.67 13.56
C GLY A 359 1.03 28.43 12.71
N VAL A 360 1.33 28.53 11.42
CA VAL A 360 1.34 27.43 10.45
C VAL A 360 2.60 27.58 9.61
N PRO A 361 3.42 26.53 9.45
CA PRO A 361 4.62 26.60 8.64
C PRO A 361 4.27 26.95 7.18
N ALA A 362 5.14 27.74 6.54
CA ALA A 362 4.98 28.08 5.12
C ALA A 362 4.99 26.84 4.21
N PHE A 363 5.63 25.78 4.67
CA PHE A 363 5.71 24.48 4.03
C PHE A 363 5.41 23.38 5.06
N ILE A 364 4.48 22.47 4.72
CA ILE A 364 4.18 21.30 5.56
C ILE A 364 4.77 20.07 4.85
N ALA A 365 5.84 19.52 5.43
CA ALA A 365 6.43 18.28 4.95
C ALA A 365 5.45 17.10 5.14
N SER A 366 5.41 16.16 4.20
CA SER A 366 4.61 14.94 4.35
C SER A 366 5.35 13.94 5.23
N GLU A 367 4.77 13.54 6.36
CA GLU A 367 5.34 12.49 7.20
C GLU A 367 5.26 11.10 6.55
N ASN A 368 4.36 10.90 5.62
CA ASN A 368 4.28 9.66 4.84
C ASN A 368 5.52 9.43 3.95
N ALA A 369 6.38 10.42 3.77
CA ALA A 369 7.69 10.23 3.17
C ALA A 369 8.62 9.40 4.09
N ASP A 370 8.45 9.51 5.42
CA ASP A 370 9.32 8.84 6.40
C ASP A 370 8.79 7.48 6.88
N THR A 371 7.49 7.21 6.74
CA THR A 371 6.85 5.97 7.23
C THR A 371 6.41 5.02 6.14
N SER A 372 6.36 5.46 4.88
CA SER A 372 6.05 4.57 3.78
C SER A 372 7.25 3.72 3.43
N ASP A 373 7.12 2.43 3.70
CA ASP A 373 7.93 1.33 3.16
C ASP A 373 9.43 1.57 3.01
N SER A 374 10.20 0.77 3.70
CA SER A 374 11.66 0.73 3.61
C SER A 374 12.21 0.66 2.17
N SER A 375 11.43 0.17 1.21
CA SER A 375 11.78 0.20 -0.22
C SER A 375 11.61 1.58 -0.86
N ASN A 376 10.75 2.44 -0.32
CA ASN A 376 10.63 3.83 -0.74
C ASN A 376 11.51 4.78 0.08
N GLN A 377 11.79 4.46 1.34
CA GLN A 377 12.61 5.28 2.23
C GLN A 377 14.05 5.43 1.74
N GLN A 378 14.65 4.38 1.20
CA GLN A 378 16.03 4.45 0.70
C GLN A 378 16.23 5.38 -0.50
N VAL A 379 15.16 5.72 -1.19
CA VAL A 379 15.23 6.52 -2.42
C VAL A 379 14.78 7.96 -2.20
N GLN A 380 13.94 8.22 -1.19
CA GLN A 380 13.47 9.58 -0.90
C GLN A 380 14.26 10.30 0.19
N SER A 381 14.91 9.56 1.10
CA SER A 381 15.67 10.20 2.20
C SER A 381 17.00 10.79 1.76
N ASP A 382 17.63 10.26 0.72
CA ASP A 382 18.91 10.79 0.24
C ASP A 382 18.75 12.02 -0.67
N ASP A 383 17.63 12.12 -1.41
CA ASP A 383 17.41 13.24 -2.34
C ASP A 383 16.65 14.42 -1.73
N THR A 384 15.94 14.24 -0.61
CA THR A 384 15.17 15.32 0.03
C THR A 384 15.88 16.01 1.19
N ALA A 385 16.92 15.39 1.75
CA ALA A 385 17.67 15.96 2.87
C ALA A 385 18.52 17.19 2.48
N ASP A 386 18.86 17.35 1.19
CA ASP A 386 19.67 18.45 0.67
C ASP A 386 18.88 19.46 -0.18
N VAL A 387 17.55 19.33 -0.28
CA VAL A 387 16.74 20.25 -1.07
C VAL A 387 16.38 21.46 -0.21
N ASP A 388 16.91 22.63 -0.59
CA ASP A 388 16.53 23.92 0.02
C ASP A 388 15.00 24.09 -0.03
N PRO A 389 14.31 24.28 1.11
CA PRO A 389 12.84 24.42 1.17
C PRO A 389 12.27 25.54 0.27
N GLY A 390 13.10 26.43 -0.22
CA GLY A 390 12.75 27.51 -1.15
C GLY A 390 13.03 27.20 -2.62
N SER A 391 13.59 26.04 -2.95
CA SER A 391 13.94 25.70 -4.35
C SER A 391 12.75 25.24 -5.18
N ASP A 392 12.83 25.38 -6.49
CA ASP A 392 11.81 24.89 -7.43
C ASP A 392 11.67 23.35 -7.37
N GLU A 393 12.71 22.62 -6.97
CA GLU A 393 12.72 21.18 -6.79
C GLU A 393 11.91 20.73 -5.57
N ALA A 394 12.05 21.41 -4.42
CA ALA A 394 11.18 21.18 -3.26
C ALA A 394 9.71 21.41 -3.59
N GLN A 395 9.43 22.31 -4.54
CA GLN A 395 8.09 22.58 -5.01
C GLN A 395 7.52 21.48 -5.92
N SER A 396 8.35 20.74 -6.62
CA SER A 396 7.91 19.67 -7.53
C SER A 396 7.52 18.39 -6.82
N THR A 397 8.21 18.04 -5.74
CA THR A 397 7.92 16.85 -4.92
C THR A 397 6.70 17.01 -4.02
N SER A 398 6.37 18.26 -3.65
CA SER A 398 5.26 18.56 -2.73
C SER A 398 3.98 19.04 -3.40
N ARG A 399 3.88 19.01 -4.73
CA ARG A 399 2.72 19.52 -5.48
C ARG A 399 1.37 18.91 -5.14
N VAL A 400 1.34 17.78 -4.45
CA VAL A 400 0.08 17.09 -4.14
C VAL A 400 -0.63 17.70 -2.93
N ASN A 401 0.05 18.37 -1.98
CA ASN A 401 -0.55 18.78 -0.71
C ASN A 401 -0.22 20.21 -0.21
N THR A 402 0.36 21.08 -1.03
CA THR A 402 0.72 22.44 -0.61
C THR A 402 -0.38 23.50 -0.84
N GLN A 403 -1.60 23.08 -1.17
CA GLN A 403 -2.71 24.04 -1.21
C GLN A 403 -2.95 24.59 0.20
N GLY A 404 -2.64 25.84 0.39
CA GLY A 404 -2.94 26.56 1.60
C GLY A 404 -1.78 26.96 2.52
N ASN A 405 -0.56 26.42 2.30
CA ASN A 405 0.54 26.63 3.25
C ASN A 405 1.39 27.89 2.96
N ARG A 406 1.43 28.38 1.72
CA ARG A 406 2.24 29.56 1.40
C ARG A 406 1.58 30.82 1.91
N PRO A 407 2.35 31.75 2.53
CA PRO A 407 1.84 33.06 2.85
C PRO A 407 1.25 33.76 1.63
N ARG A 408 0.14 34.44 1.81
CA ARG A 408 -0.47 35.30 0.78
C ARG A 408 -0.12 36.76 1.01
N SER A 409 -0.28 37.57 -0.02
CA SER A 409 -0.01 39.00 0.06
C SER A 409 -1.06 39.78 0.88
N MET A 410 -2.25 39.22 1.10
CA MET A 410 -3.35 39.85 1.85
C MET A 410 -3.56 39.15 3.19
N ARG A 411 -3.87 39.93 4.23
CA ARG A 411 -4.16 39.39 5.57
C ARG A 411 -5.61 38.92 5.66
N GLY A 412 -5.82 37.82 6.40
CA GLY A 412 -7.14 37.29 6.74
C GLY A 412 -7.86 38.13 7.80
N VAL A 413 -9.09 37.70 8.14
CA VAL A 413 -9.99 38.39 9.07
C VAL A 413 -9.37 38.59 10.46
N ASN A 414 -8.52 37.67 10.90
CA ASN A 414 -7.78 37.76 12.17
C ASN A 414 -6.32 38.19 12.01
N GLY A 415 -5.93 38.73 10.86
CA GLY A 415 -4.58 39.20 10.56
C GLY A 415 -3.62 38.16 9.99
N SER A 416 -4.02 36.90 9.85
CA SER A 416 -3.21 35.80 9.34
C SER A 416 -2.81 35.98 7.88
N THR A 417 -1.58 35.61 7.53
CA THR A 417 -1.09 35.48 6.15
C THR A 417 -1.20 34.05 5.62
N VAL A 418 -1.61 33.09 6.45
CA VAL A 418 -1.78 31.68 6.09
C VAL A 418 -2.84 31.53 4.98
N ARG A 419 -2.55 30.74 3.98
CA ARG A 419 -3.52 30.34 2.97
C ARG A 419 -4.41 29.23 3.51
N LEU A 420 -5.69 29.51 3.66
CA LEU A 420 -6.65 28.51 4.14
C LEU A 420 -6.86 27.40 3.10
N PRO A 421 -7.06 26.13 3.55
CA PRO A 421 -7.32 25.00 2.67
C PRO A 421 -8.76 25.00 2.16
N PHE A 422 -9.07 24.09 1.24
CA PHE A 422 -10.43 23.72 0.78
C PHE A 422 -11.31 24.89 0.30
N GLY A 423 -10.71 26.00 -0.17
CA GLY A 423 -11.44 27.16 -0.64
C GLY A 423 -12.07 28.01 0.49
N LEU A 424 -11.68 27.80 1.74
CA LEU A 424 -12.16 28.63 2.86
C LEU A 424 -11.84 30.10 2.66
N ASP A 425 -12.87 30.96 2.85
CA ASP A 425 -12.76 32.40 2.64
C ASP A 425 -12.01 33.08 3.81
N TYR A 426 -10.76 33.43 3.57
CA TYR A 426 -9.90 34.08 4.54
C TYR A 426 -10.40 35.44 5.03
N THR A 427 -11.31 36.09 4.30
CA THR A 427 -11.91 37.36 4.72
C THR A 427 -12.95 37.18 5.83
N ARG A 428 -13.40 35.93 6.07
CA ARG A 428 -14.44 35.56 7.04
C ARG A 428 -13.95 34.56 8.08
N VAL A 429 -13.11 33.61 7.67
CA VAL A 429 -12.69 32.46 8.47
C VAL A 429 -11.33 32.74 9.12
N PRO A 430 -11.24 32.75 10.44
CA PRO A 430 -9.97 32.87 11.15
C PRO A 430 -9.23 31.53 11.17
N VAL A 431 -7.91 31.60 11.39
CA VAL A 431 -7.06 30.46 11.68
C VAL A 431 -6.10 30.81 12.80
N LEU A 432 -5.90 29.88 13.73
CA LEU A 432 -4.85 29.97 14.76
C LEU A 432 -4.05 28.68 14.77
N GLY A 433 -2.75 28.78 14.99
CA GLY A 433 -1.86 27.64 15.12
C GLY A 433 -0.72 27.89 16.08
N THR A 434 0.03 26.82 16.41
CA THR A 434 1.11 26.84 17.41
C THR A 434 2.51 26.77 16.81
N PHE A 435 2.62 26.66 15.48
CA PHE A 435 3.95 26.52 14.85
C PHE A 435 4.84 27.73 15.14
N GLU A 436 6.01 27.45 15.70
CA GLU A 436 7.14 28.35 15.88
C GLU A 436 8.42 27.59 15.51
N ASP A 437 9.39 28.26 14.90
CA ASP A 437 10.68 27.66 14.55
C ASP A 437 11.44 27.15 15.80
N GLU A 438 11.28 27.84 16.93
CA GLU A 438 11.83 27.45 18.24
C GLU A 438 10.73 27.58 19.30
N PRO A 439 9.90 26.56 19.52
CA PRO A 439 8.83 26.61 20.52
C PRO A 439 9.42 26.77 21.93
N THR A 440 8.97 27.77 22.68
CA THR A 440 9.49 28.07 24.00
C THR A 440 8.51 27.81 25.14
N GLN A 441 7.23 27.61 24.81
CA GLN A 441 6.16 27.39 25.79
C GLN A 441 5.08 26.48 25.23
N SER A 442 4.34 25.83 26.12
CA SER A 442 3.11 25.13 25.76
C SER A 442 2.05 26.11 25.26
N ALA A 443 1.08 25.57 24.50
CA ALA A 443 -0.01 26.38 23.98
C ALA A 443 -1.38 25.81 24.39
N LYS A 444 -2.35 26.71 24.55
CA LYS A 444 -3.74 26.36 24.84
C LYS A 444 -4.69 27.25 24.08
N LEU A 445 -5.69 26.61 23.47
CA LEU A 445 -6.80 27.27 22.78
C LEU A 445 -8.13 26.76 23.34
N GLU A 446 -8.99 27.69 23.70
CA GLU A 446 -10.44 27.43 23.89
C GLU A 446 -11.19 28.38 22.98
N THR A 447 -12.02 27.84 22.09
CA THR A 447 -12.87 28.67 21.23
C THR A 447 -14.09 29.19 21.99
N SER A 448 -14.79 30.17 21.44
CA SER A 448 -16.16 30.46 21.87
C SER A 448 -17.01 29.19 21.85
N TRP A 449 -18.04 29.15 22.70
CA TRP A 449 -19.08 28.15 22.55
C TRP A 449 -19.97 28.50 21.36
N PHE A 450 -20.27 27.52 20.55
CA PHE A 450 -21.10 27.64 19.36
C PHE A 450 -22.47 26.97 19.59
N ASP A 451 -23.49 27.51 18.99
CA ASP A 451 -24.82 26.87 18.94
C ASP A 451 -24.71 25.53 18.19
N LEU A 452 -25.19 24.47 18.82
CA LEU A 452 -25.24 23.15 18.19
C LEU A 452 -26.55 22.99 17.42
N PRO A 453 -26.51 22.86 16.08
CA PRO A 453 -27.71 22.60 15.30
C PRO A 453 -28.20 21.17 15.52
N SER A 454 -29.48 20.93 15.31
CA SER A 454 -30.04 19.59 15.32
C SER A 454 -29.50 18.78 14.14
N ALA A 455 -29.21 17.51 14.37
CA ALA A 455 -28.80 16.59 13.32
C ALA A 455 -29.91 16.47 12.25
N SER A 456 -29.51 16.48 10.97
CA SER A 456 -30.40 16.23 9.85
C SER A 456 -29.72 15.36 8.81
N GLU A 457 -30.51 14.72 7.94
CA GLU A 457 -29.94 13.90 6.83
C GLU A 457 -29.07 14.73 5.88
N GLU A 458 -29.40 16.03 5.70
CA GLU A 458 -28.62 16.93 4.84
C GLU A 458 -27.36 17.50 5.53
N ARG A 459 -27.35 17.57 6.87
CA ARG A 459 -26.28 18.18 7.68
C ARG A 459 -25.96 17.30 8.90
N PRO A 460 -25.41 16.09 8.67
CA PRO A 460 -25.21 15.12 9.75
C PRO A 460 -23.96 15.36 10.59
N LEU A 461 -23.00 16.16 10.10
CA LEU A 461 -21.64 16.22 10.64
C LEU A 461 -21.27 17.61 11.14
N LEU A 462 -20.55 17.64 12.25
CA LEU A 462 -19.69 18.78 12.62
C LEU A 462 -18.32 18.59 11.93
N VAL A 463 -17.77 19.67 11.40
CA VAL A 463 -16.50 19.67 10.68
C VAL A 463 -15.62 20.83 11.12
N THR A 464 -14.34 20.58 11.31
CA THR A 464 -13.30 21.61 11.42
C THR A 464 -12.12 21.28 10.51
N SER A 465 -11.48 22.28 9.91
CA SER A 465 -10.27 22.08 9.14
C SER A 465 -9.06 22.32 10.03
N VAL A 466 -8.16 21.35 10.05
CA VAL A 466 -6.97 21.34 10.92
C VAL A 466 -5.72 20.98 10.14
N ALA A 467 -4.56 21.36 10.69
CA ALA A 467 -3.25 20.90 10.22
C ALA A 467 -2.34 20.65 11.42
N GLY A 468 -1.23 19.95 11.19
CA GLY A 468 -0.30 19.56 12.25
C GLY A 468 -0.59 18.17 12.81
N ARG A 469 0.12 17.79 13.86
CA ARG A 469 -0.03 16.53 14.57
C ARG A 469 -1.09 16.64 15.66
N ILE A 470 -2.07 15.76 15.60
CA ILE A 470 -3.17 15.70 16.57
C ILE A 470 -3.20 14.28 17.14
N GLU A 471 -3.23 14.19 18.47
CA GLU A 471 -3.44 12.92 19.18
C GLU A 471 -4.81 12.36 18.84
N HIS A 472 -4.85 11.14 18.35
CA HIS A 472 -6.10 10.46 17.99
C HIS A 472 -5.90 8.94 17.94
N HIS A 473 -7.00 8.21 17.97
CA HIS A 473 -6.99 6.78 17.67
C HIS A 473 -7.24 6.56 16.17
N ASP A 474 -6.32 5.89 15.51
CA ASP A 474 -6.49 5.54 14.11
C ASP A 474 -7.60 4.49 13.91
N ILE A 475 -7.91 4.17 12.66
CA ILE A 475 -8.94 3.18 12.29
C ILE A 475 -8.70 1.78 12.90
N ASN A 476 -7.50 1.49 13.37
CA ASN A 476 -7.12 0.23 14.01
C ASN A 476 -7.18 0.32 15.56
N GLY A 477 -7.53 1.48 16.10
CA GLY A 477 -7.53 1.75 17.54
C GLY A 477 -6.13 1.93 18.12
N ILE A 478 -5.14 2.32 17.29
CA ILE A 478 -3.79 2.62 17.73
C ILE A 478 -3.71 4.12 17.98
N GLU A 479 -3.27 4.49 19.17
CA GLU A 479 -3.05 5.87 19.57
C GLU A 479 -1.89 6.48 18.76
N GLN A 480 -2.17 7.60 18.12
CA GLN A 480 -1.21 8.42 17.37
C GLN A 480 -0.85 9.62 18.22
N GLU A 481 0.45 9.85 18.44
CA GLU A 481 0.94 10.96 19.24
C GLU A 481 0.74 12.31 18.56
N GLY A 482 0.46 13.36 19.33
CA GLY A 482 0.27 14.71 18.83
C GLY A 482 -0.25 15.68 19.88
N SER A 483 -0.70 16.84 19.43
CA SER A 483 -1.38 17.84 20.28
C SER A 483 -2.81 17.39 20.59
N GLU A 484 -3.28 17.58 21.83
CA GLU A 484 -4.66 17.29 22.20
C GLU A 484 -5.61 18.22 21.43
N LEU A 485 -6.65 17.65 20.81
CA LEU A 485 -7.77 18.39 20.21
C LEU A 485 -9.09 17.70 20.53
N GLU A 486 -9.91 18.36 21.35
CA GLU A 486 -11.20 17.86 21.80
C GLU A 486 -12.36 18.69 21.25
N LEU A 487 -13.44 18.01 20.85
CA LEU A 487 -14.75 18.61 20.71
C LEU A 487 -15.48 18.53 22.07
N GLN A 488 -15.60 19.65 22.77
CA GLN A 488 -16.34 19.72 24.02
C GLN A 488 -17.82 20.08 23.72
N TYR A 489 -18.71 19.43 24.43
CA TYR A 489 -20.16 19.69 24.34
C TYR A 489 -20.71 20.07 25.69
N GLY A 490 -21.76 20.85 25.68
CA GLY A 490 -22.35 21.40 26.89
C GLY A 490 -23.82 21.81 26.70
N ARG A 491 -24.41 22.34 27.80
CA ARG A 491 -25.77 22.83 27.85
C ARG A 491 -25.81 24.28 28.30
N LYS A 492 -26.66 25.09 27.68
CA LYS A 492 -26.95 26.45 28.14
C LYS A 492 -27.67 26.41 29.47
N THR A 493 -27.25 27.29 30.38
CA THR A 493 -27.88 27.49 31.68
C THR A 493 -28.08 28.98 31.94
N GLU A 494 -28.89 29.37 32.93
CA GLU A 494 -29.05 30.78 33.31
C GLU A 494 -27.77 31.47 33.74
N GLY A 495 -26.74 30.70 34.15
CA GLY A 495 -25.44 31.20 34.59
C GLY A 495 -24.30 31.04 33.55
N GLY A 496 -24.60 30.65 32.33
CA GLY A 496 -23.59 30.38 31.28
C GLY A 496 -23.69 28.99 30.67
N VAL A 497 -22.58 28.35 30.34
CA VAL A 497 -22.55 26.99 29.76
C VAL A 497 -22.07 26.00 30.80
N GLN A 498 -22.80 24.92 30.98
CA GLN A 498 -22.35 23.74 31.72
C GLN A 498 -21.71 22.74 30.75
N LYS A 499 -20.41 22.48 30.86
CA LYS A 499 -19.74 21.41 30.12
C LYS A 499 -20.33 20.06 30.57
N LEU A 500 -20.75 19.23 29.60
CA LEU A 500 -21.26 17.88 29.84
C LEU A 500 -20.19 16.82 29.56
N GLY A 501 -19.33 17.05 28.56
CA GLY A 501 -18.25 16.12 28.20
C GLY A 501 -17.38 16.62 27.08
N ALA A 502 -16.54 15.73 26.59
CA ALA A 502 -15.67 15.95 25.45
C ALA A 502 -15.56 14.64 24.65
N VAL A 503 -15.31 14.78 23.36
CA VAL A 503 -15.09 13.66 22.43
C VAL A 503 -13.95 13.99 21.48
N GLU A 504 -13.29 12.95 21.01
CA GLU A 504 -12.31 13.01 19.94
C GLU A 504 -13.02 13.08 18.60
N MET A 505 -12.55 13.92 17.68
CA MET A 505 -13.08 13.99 16.33
C MET A 505 -12.35 12.99 15.43
N LEU A 506 -13.05 12.39 14.48
CA LEU A 506 -12.47 11.42 13.55
C LEU A 506 -11.40 12.07 12.68
N ASP A 507 -10.14 11.66 12.87
CA ASP A 507 -8.99 12.03 12.07
C ASP A 507 -8.55 10.86 11.18
N GLN A 508 -8.68 11.03 9.87
CA GLN A 508 -8.27 10.03 8.87
C GLN A 508 -7.00 10.44 8.13
N GLY A 509 -6.34 11.49 8.63
CA GLY A 509 -5.14 12.03 7.99
C GLY A 509 -5.39 12.71 6.65
N PRO A 510 -4.37 12.95 5.86
CA PRO A 510 -2.94 12.72 6.14
C PRO A 510 -2.36 13.75 7.12
N THR A 511 -1.64 13.28 8.11
CA THR A 511 -0.88 14.09 9.07
C THR A 511 0.48 14.45 8.47
N PRO A 512 1.04 15.66 8.65
CA PRO A 512 0.48 16.86 9.32
C PRO A 512 -0.29 17.80 8.39
N GLN A 513 -0.71 17.33 7.22
CA GLN A 513 -1.36 18.14 6.18
C GLN A 513 -2.71 18.69 6.61
N TRP A 514 -3.19 19.74 5.92
CA TRP A 514 -4.55 20.22 6.08
C TRP A 514 -5.56 19.11 5.78
N ARG A 515 -6.48 18.87 6.73
CA ARG A 515 -7.55 17.88 6.65
C ARG A 515 -8.78 18.32 7.41
N ASN A 516 -9.89 17.67 7.15
CA ASN A 516 -11.15 17.93 7.84
C ASN A 516 -11.37 16.84 8.90
N LEU A 517 -11.39 17.23 10.18
CA LEU A 517 -11.92 16.39 11.24
C LEU A 517 -13.45 16.45 11.23
N ARG A 518 -14.08 15.35 11.54
CA ARG A 518 -15.53 15.19 11.48
C ARG A 518 -16.04 14.53 12.74
N TYR A 519 -17.28 14.90 13.14
CA TYR A 519 -17.99 14.22 14.21
C TYR A 519 -19.49 14.18 13.90
N PRO A 520 -20.15 13.00 13.96
CA PRO A 520 -21.60 12.89 13.75
C PRO A 520 -22.37 13.59 14.87
N ILE A 521 -23.26 14.51 14.54
CA ILE A 521 -24.06 15.22 15.54
C ILE A 521 -24.98 14.25 16.29
N ALA A 522 -25.45 13.20 15.62
CA ALA A 522 -26.31 12.18 16.22
C ALA A 522 -25.66 11.38 17.36
N ASP A 523 -24.30 11.37 17.42
CA ASP A 523 -23.54 10.66 18.45
C ASP A 523 -23.29 11.53 19.69
N LEU A 524 -23.66 12.81 19.65
CA LEU A 524 -23.67 13.68 20.83
C LEU A 524 -24.89 13.42 21.70
N PRO A 525 -24.80 13.63 23.04
CA PRO A 525 -25.94 13.50 23.92
C PRO A 525 -27.09 14.45 23.52
N GLU A 526 -28.35 13.98 23.61
CA GLU A 526 -29.55 14.74 23.23
C GLU A 526 -29.74 16.06 24.03
N ASP A 527 -29.09 16.15 25.19
CA ASP A 527 -29.17 17.31 26.07
C ASP A 527 -28.03 18.31 25.84
N ALA A 528 -27.13 18.06 24.87
CA ALA A 528 -26.13 19.02 24.41
C ALA A 528 -26.77 20.01 23.44
N ASP A 529 -26.58 21.30 23.65
CA ASP A 529 -27.09 22.39 22.81
C ASP A 529 -25.98 23.37 22.37
N VAL A 530 -24.75 23.17 22.87
CA VAL A 530 -23.56 23.94 22.49
C VAL A 530 -22.33 23.05 22.36
N VAL A 531 -21.40 23.48 21.51
CA VAL A 531 -20.11 22.83 21.29
C VAL A 531 -18.97 23.84 21.20
N ARG A 532 -17.76 23.43 21.53
CA ARG A 532 -16.54 24.22 21.28
C ARG A 532 -15.34 23.32 21.00
N LEU A 533 -14.28 23.88 20.40
CA LEU A 533 -13.00 23.21 20.27
C LEU A 533 -12.08 23.64 21.43
N VAL A 534 -11.34 22.67 21.96
CA VAL A 534 -10.24 22.90 22.90
C VAL A 534 -9.02 22.18 22.38
N ALA A 535 -7.95 22.91 22.18
CA ALA A 535 -6.67 22.36 21.76
C ALA A 535 -5.58 22.68 22.79
N LYS A 536 -4.67 21.71 23.00
CA LYS A 536 -3.50 21.88 23.86
C LYS A 536 -2.30 21.30 23.15
N ASP A 537 -1.25 22.10 23.09
CA ASP A 537 0.04 21.68 22.60
C ASP A 537 1.04 21.75 23.76
N SER A 538 1.39 20.56 24.24
CA SER A 538 2.32 20.42 25.38
C SER A 538 3.75 20.15 24.92
N SER A 539 3.95 19.87 23.63
CA SER A 539 5.26 19.57 23.07
C SER A 539 6.04 20.86 22.79
N LEU A 540 7.35 20.75 22.94
CA LEU A 540 8.29 21.81 22.54
C LEU A 540 9.12 21.35 21.31
N ALA A 541 8.70 20.29 20.63
CA ALA A 541 9.37 19.85 19.43
C ALA A 541 8.80 20.61 18.20
N GLU A 542 9.68 21.13 17.37
CA GLU A 542 9.33 21.90 16.16
C GLU A 542 8.29 21.20 15.25
N LYS A 543 8.35 19.88 15.20
CA LYS A 543 7.42 19.07 14.39
C LYS A 543 6.02 18.89 15.00
N ASP A 544 5.90 19.13 16.31
CA ASP A 544 4.65 18.97 17.04
C ASP A 544 3.96 20.33 17.14
N TRP A 545 3.02 20.57 16.25
CA TRP A 545 2.24 21.79 16.19
C TRP A 545 0.82 21.44 15.72
N VAL A 546 -0.12 22.33 15.99
CA VAL A 546 -1.52 22.19 15.55
C VAL A 546 -2.07 23.53 15.09
N ALA A 547 -2.86 23.51 14.04
CA ALA A 547 -3.62 24.67 13.57
C ALA A 547 -5.09 24.28 13.37
N VAL A 548 -6.00 25.20 13.69
CA VAL A 548 -7.45 24.97 13.67
C VAL A 548 -8.21 26.13 13.03
N THR A 549 -9.38 25.80 12.47
CA THR A 549 -10.40 26.73 11.99
C THR A 549 -11.68 26.54 12.80
N PRO A 550 -12.66 27.47 12.75
CA PRO A 550 -13.94 27.33 13.44
C PRO A 550 -14.74 26.10 12.97
N LEU A 551 -15.63 25.63 13.84
CA LEU A 551 -16.60 24.58 13.55
C LEU A 551 -17.64 25.03 12.51
N ARG A 552 -18.02 24.11 11.64
CA ARG A 552 -19.11 24.27 10.67
C ARG A 552 -19.97 23.00 10.61
N ASN A 553 -21.19 23.14 10.12
CA ASN A 553 -22.13 22.05 9.88
C ASN A 553 -22.53 22.07 8.40
N PRO A 554 -21.68 21.61 7.50
CA PRO A 554 -21.89 21.70 6.06
C PRO A 554 -23.03 20.81 5.58
N LYS A 555 -23.59 21.21 4.40
CA LYS A 555 -24.53 20.40 3.65
C LYS A 555 -23.79 19.42 2.75
#